data_e7a5211f646e234ff61ce6140368eb0c
#
_entry.id   e7a5211f646e234ff61ce6140368eb0c
#
_cell.length_a   1.000
_cell.length_b   1.000
_cell.length_c   1.000
_cell.angle_alpha   90.00
_cell.angle_beta   90.00
_cell.angle_gamma   90.00
#
_symmetry.space_group_name_H-M   'P 1'
#
loop_
_entity.id
_entity.type
_entity.pdbx_description
1 polymer ?
#
loop_
_entity_poly.entity_id
_entity_poly.type
_entity_poly.pdbx_seq_one_letter_code
_entity_poly.pdbx_strand_id
1 'polypeptide(L)'
;ADGATDTIDTAKATSYLLNAYYKIEKDITISAENFSGLGTLTKPFSGVIVGSSDNGNSITVSMKGSNVNKDSFGGLIAYSRGSVVKDLTVDYSNAKIQMQAASLPGAEKNPFFGGVIGYCMGGDTIIDHVSVQYSENTVSFSGDYEKLIAAGGYVGLVGGATHVTENSDYEKTGGGVVFRNMKNTTNTFTAVCAE
;
A
#
# COMPACT_ATOMS: atom_id res chain seq x y z
N ALA A 1 44.17 -4.47 -15.60
CA ALA A 1 43.02 -3.72 -15.10
C ALA A 1 41.79 -4.59 -15.30
N ASP A 2 41.39 -5.30 -14.25
CA ASP A 2 40.19 -6.14 -14.24
C ASP A 2 38.98 -5.24 -14.18
N GLY A 3 38.27 -5.16 -15.28
CA GLY A 3 36.91 -4.59 -15.33
C GLY A 3 35.91 -5.57 -14.74
N ALA A 4 35.89 -5.72 -13.42
CA ALA A 4 34.79 -6.37 -12.75
C ALA A 4 33.58 -5.46 -12.87
N THR A 5 32.66 -5.79 -13.79
CA THR A 5 31.31 -5.25 -13.78
C THR A 5 30.61 -5.88 -12.58
N ASP A 6 30.48 -5.10 -11.50
CA ASP A 6 29.60 -5.45 -10.39
C ASP A 6 28.17 -5.58 -10.92
N THR A 7 27.79 -6.80 -11.26
CA THR A 7 26.39 -7.12 -11.53
C THR A 7 25.64 -7.08 -10.22
N ILE A 8 24.90 -5.98 -10.01
CA ILE A 8 23.99 -5.88 -8.88
C ILE A 8 22.99 -7.03 -9.01
N ASP A 9 23.03 -7.95 -8.05
CA ASP A 9 22.00 -8.98 -7.94
C ASP A 9 20.65 -8.28 -7.64
N THR A 10 19.84 -8.08 -8.69
CA THR A 10 18.57 -7.38 -8.62
C THR A 10 17.58 -8.04 -7.67
N ALA A 11 17.63 -9.36 -7.49
CA ALA A 11 16.78 -10.07 -6.55
C ALA A 11 17.17 -9.74 -5.10
N LYS A 12 18.45 -9.64 -4.83
CA LYS A 12 19.00 -9.28 -3.52
C LYS A 12 18.76 -7.79 -3.22
N ALA A 13 18.97 -6.92 -4.21
CA ALA A 13 18.67 -5.50 -4.11
C ALA A 13 17.18 -5.25 -3.81
N THR A 14 16.27 -5.95 -4.49
CA THR A 14 14.82 -5.86 -4.24
C THR A 14 14.47 -6.28 -2.82
N SER A 15 15.08 -7.34 -2.29
CA SER A 15 14.85 -7.78 -0.91
C SER A 15 15.29 -6.72 0.10
N TYR A 16 16.43 -6.09 -0.11
CA TYR A 16 16.89 -5.00 0.77
C TYR A 16 15.95 -3.80 0.74
N LEU A 17 15.48 -3.40 -0.44
CA LEU A 17 14.56 -2.27 -0.60
C LEU A 17 13.22 -2.50 0.11
N LEU A 18 12.70 -3.71 0.11
CA LEU A 18 11.42 -4.02 0.77
C LEU A 18 11.50 -4.08 2.30
N ASN A 19 12.69 -4.18 2.86
CA ASN A 19 12.93 -4.21 4.31
C ASN A 19 13.69 -2.98 4.82
N ALA A 20 13.90 -1.97 3.97
CA ALA A 20 14.70 -0.82 4.30
C ALA A 20 13.97 0.20 5.18
N TYR A 21 14.76 1.08 5.78
CA TYR A 21 14.29 2.27 6.46
C TYR A 21 14.33 3.45 5.47
N TYR A 22 13.17 4.03 5.19
CA TYR A 22 13.01 5.19 4.32
C TYR A 22 12.68 6.41 5.15
N LYS A 23 13.55 7.40 5.11
CA LYS A 23 13.31 8.73 5.66
C LYS A 23 12.95 9.68 4.52
N ILE A 24 11.76 10.23 4.56
CA ILE A 24 11.28 11.22 3.59
C ILE A 24 11.43 12.59 4.24
N GLU A 25 12.34 13.42 3.71
CA GLU A 25 12.71 14.72 4.30
C GLU A 25 12.02 15.91 3.66
N LYS A 26 11.34 15.70 2.54
CA LYS A 26 10.59 16.71 1.81
C LYS A 26 9.37 16.12 1.14
N ASP A 27 8.41 16.96 0.79
CA ASP A 27 7.24 16.54 0.02
C ASP A 27 7.64 15.89 -1.29
N ILE A 28 6.98 14.79 -1.61
CA ILE A 28 7.20 14.04 -2.86
C ILE A 28 5.88 13.85 -3.60
N THR A 29 6.00 13.73 -4.91
CA THR A 29 4.86 13.40 -5.78
C THR A 29 5.12 12.08 -6.48
N ILE A 30 4.15 11.18 -6.43
CA ILE A 30 4.18 9.87 -7.08
C ILE A 30 3.10 9.85 -8.15
N SER A 31 3.44 9.40 -9.37
CA SER A 31 2.47 9.17 -10.43
C SER A 31 1.68 7.89 -10.16
N ALA A 32 0.38 8.01 -9.96
CA ALA A 32 -0.52 6.88 -9.80
C ALA A 32 -0.56 5.97 -11.04
N GLU A 33 -0.23 6.49 -12.23
CA GLU A 33 -0.20 5.71 -13.48
C GLU A 33 0.85 4.60 -13.45
N ASN A 34 1.98 4.84 -12.79
CA ASN A 34 3.14 3.95 -12.78
C ASN A 34 3.42 3.32 -11.44
N PHE A 35 2.61 3.61 -10.44
CA PHE A 35 2.80 3.12 -9.08
C PHE A 35 1.57 2.35 -8.61
N SER A 36 1.77 1.14 -8.12
CA SER A 36 0.70 0.26 -7.61
C SER A 36 0.84 -0.03 -6.10
N GLY A 37 1.72 0.68 -5.43
CA GLY A 37 2.10 0.45 -4.04
C GLY A 37 3.36 -0.39 -3.89
N LEU A 38 3.99 -0.29 -2.73
CA LEU A 38 5.18 -1.05 -2.39
C LEU A 38 4.81 -2.48 -2.00
N GLY A 39 5.65 -3.43 -2.38
CA GLY A 39 5.48 -4.84 -2.05
C GLY A 39 4.56 -5.58 -3.01
N THR A 40 4.65 -6.89 -2.99
CA THR A 40 3.81 -7.84 -3.72
C THR A 40 3.33 -8.95 -2.79
N LEU A 41 2.38 -9.78 -3.23
CA LEU A 41 1.90 -10.92 -2.43
C LEU A 41 3.04 -11.84 -1.97
N THR A 42 3.99 -12.13 -2.85
CA THR A 42 5.13 -13.01 -2.57
C THR A 42 6.32 -12.31 -1.92
N LYS A 43 6.40 -10.98 -2.06
CA LYS A 43 7.45 -10.13 -1.50
C LYS A 43 6.82 -8.89 -0.85
N PRO A 44 6.16 -9.03 0.30
CA PRO A 44 5.53 -7.92 0.99
C PRO A 44 6.57 -6.92 1.52
N PHE A 45 6.16 -5.68 1.64
CA PHE A 45 6.95 -4.65 2.29
C PHE A 45 6.95 -4.87 3.81
N SER A 46 8.14 -4.90 4.41
CA SER A 46 8.36 -5.08 5.85
C SER A 46 9.22 -3.97 6.45
N GLY A 47 9.48 -2.94 5.66
CA GLY A 47 10.35 -1.83 6.04
C GLY A 47 9.65 -0.76 6.86
N VAL A 48 10.34 0.35 7.01
CA VAL A 48 9.89 1.53 7.75
C VAL A 48 9.86 2.73 6.82
N ILE A 49 8.76 3.48 6.84
CA ILE A 49 8.62 4.77 6.14
C ILE A 49 8.34 5.84 7.18
N VAL A 50 9.19 6.85 7.25
CA VAL A 50 9.08 7.95 8.20
C VAL A 50 9.15 9.28 7.46
N GLY A 51 8.16 10.15 7.66
CA GLY A 51 8.25 11.56 7.32
C GLY A 51 9.06 12.29 8.38
N SER A 52 10.04 13.07 7.97
CA SER A 52 10.84 13.85 8.90
C SER A 52 11.18 15.19 8.27
N SER A 53 10.52 16.24 8.70
CA SER A 53 10.87 17.60 8.28
C SER A 53 11.69 18.28 9.36
N ASP A 54 12.73 18.99 8.95
CA ASP A 54 13.57 19.76 9.87
C ASP A 54 12.81 20.94 10.52
N ASN A 55 11.68 21.32 9.92
CA ASN A 55 10.86 22.45 10.37
C ASN A 55 9.62 22.05 11.17
N GLY A 56 9.46 20.77 11.54
CA GLY A 56 8.29 20.27 12.25
C GLY A 56 7.00 20.22 11.44
N ASN A 57 7.06 20.52 10.14
CA ASN A 57 5.90 20.40 9.24
C ASN A 57 5.66 18.92 8.87
N SER A 58 4.41 18.57 8.63
CA SER A 58 4.08 17.24 8.14
C SER A 58 4.58 17.06 6.71
N ILE A 59 5.31 15.99 6.45
CA ILE A 59 5.72 15.60 5.10
C ILE A 59 4.52 15.04 4.34
N THR A 60 4.35 15.48 3.09
CA THR A 60 3.28 15.01 2.21
C THR A 60 3.80 14.11 1.10
N VAL A 61 3.20 12.93 0.98
CA VAL A 61 3.34 12.02 -0.16
C VAL A 61 2.10 12.16 -1.03
N SER A 62 2.19 12.96 -2.09
CA SER A 62 1.07 13.21 -2.99
C SER A 62 1.00 12.17 -4.11
N MET A 63 -0.15 11.52 -4.25
CA MET A 63 -0.47 10.69 -5.42
C MET A 63 -1.18 11.54 -6.45
N LYS A 64 -0.70 11.55 -7.70
CA LYS A 64 -1.28 12.34 -8.79
C LYS A 64 -1.51 11.51 -10.04
N GLY A 65 -2.51 11.93 -10.83
CA GLY A 65 -2.82 11.31 -12.11
C GLY A 65 -3.87 10.21 -12.02
N SER A 66 -4.17 9.63 -13.15
CA SER A 66 -5.22 8.62 -13.28
C SER A 66 -4.62 7.24 -13.44
N ASN A 67 -5.05 6.34 -12.59
CA ASN A 67 -4.77 4.92 -12.68
C ASN A 67 -6.07 4.23 -13.09
N VAL A 68 -6.24 4.04 -14.38
CA VAL A 68 -7.44 3.44 -14.97
C VAL A 68 -7.12 2.01 -15.39
N ASN A 69 -8.03 1.09 -15.11
CA ASN A 69 -7.96 -0.32 -15.53
C ASN A 69 -6.79 -1.11 -14.93
N LYS A 70 -6.27 -0.71 -13.78
CA LYS A 70 -5.33 -1.57 -13.07
C LYS A 70 -6.07 -2.60 -12.23
N ASP A 71 -5.58 -3.79 -12.33
CA ASP A 71 -6.13 -4.99 -11.71
C ASP A 71 -6.11 -4.94 -10.17
N SER A 72 -5.17 -4.18 -9.61
CA SER A 72 -5.11 -3.90 -8.19
C SER A 72 -4.28 -2.64 -7.93
N PHE A 73 -4.74 -1.79 -7.03
CA PHE A 73 -3.97 -0.67 -6.51
C PHE A 73 -4.03 -0.70 -4.98
N GLY A 74 -2.89 -0.90 -4.38
CA GLY A 74 -2.80 -1.13 -2.94
C GLY A 74 -2.60 0.11 -2.07
N GLY A 75 -2.51 1.30 -2.64
CA GLY A 75 -2.16 2.50 -1.90
C GLY A 75 -0.65 2.76 -1.83
N LEU A 76 -0.15 3.36 -0.75
CA LEU A 76 1.30 3.60 -0.58
C LEU A 76 2.07 2.27 -0.47
N ILE A 77 1.52 1.32 0.27
CA ILE A 77 2.02 -0.04 0.39
C ILE A 77 0.93 -0.99 -0.11
N ALA A 78 1.21 -1.73 -1.18
CA ALA A 78 0.25 -2.69 -1.71
C ALA A 78 0.10 -3.90 -0.78
N TYR A 79 1.22 -4.51 -0.40
CA TYR A 79 1.26 -5.66 0.50
C TYR A 79 2.25 -5.40 1.62
N SER A 80 1.78 -5.52 2.86
CA SER A 80 2.57 -5.30 4.07
C SER A 80 2.67 -6.55 4.92
N ARG A 81 3.84 -6.74 5.54
CA ARG A 81 4.03 -7.72 6.61
C ARG A 81 4.96 -7.14 7.68
N GLY A 82 4.38 -6.58 8.75
CA GLY A 82 5.15 -5.99 9.84
C GLY A 82 5.83 -4.67 9.50
N SER A 83 5.23 -3.84 8.63
CA SER A 83 5.77 -2.54 8.28
C SER A 83 5.43 -1.44 9.30
N VAL A 84 6.18 -0.35 9.26
CA VAL A 84 5.91 0.86 10.04
C VAL A 84 5.79 2.04 9.10
N VAL A 85 4.71 2.80 9.23
CA VAL A 85 4.52 4.08 8.51
C VAL A 85 4.20 5.14 9.54
N LYS A 86 4.96 6.24 9.56
CA LYS A 86 4.73 7.28 10.56
C LYS A 86 5.10 8.70 10.11
N ASP A 87 4.53 9.67 10.80
CA ASP A 87 4.85 11.10 10.71
C ASP A 87 4.70 11.67 9.29
N LEU A 88 3.65 11.28 8.55
CA LEU A 88 3.42 11.79 7.19
C LEU A 88 1.92 11.92 6.84
N THR A 89 1.66 12.63 5.77
CA THR A 89 0.36 12.70 5.10
C THR A 89 0.45 12.01 3.75
N VAL A 90 -0.50 11.13 3.45
CA VAL A 90 -0.68 10.57 2.10
C VAL A 90 -1.85 11.30 1.45
N ASP A 91 -1.61 12.00 0.35
CA ASP A 91 -2.59 12.85 -0.30
C ASP A 91 -2.99 12.30 -1.67
N TYR A 92 -4.27 11.93 -1.80
CA TYR A 92 -4.90 11.46 -3.03
C TYR A 92 -5.84 12.51 -3.67
N SER A 93 -5.83 13.76 -3.19
CA SER A 93 -6.77 14.78 -3.67
C SER A 93 -6.70 15.03 -5.19
N ASN A 94 -5.57 14.73 -5.81
CA ASN A 94 -5.32 14.87 -7.24
C ASN A 94 -5.13 13.54 -7.96
N ALA A 95 -5.63 12.44 -7.38
CA ALA A 95 -5.57 11.11 -7.97
C ALA A 95 -6.96 10.60 -8.34
N LYS A 96 -7.02 9.84 -9.44
CA LYS A 96 -8.15 9.02 -9.84
C LYS A 96 -7.70 7.58 -9.96
N ILE A 97 -8.25 6.70 -9.15
CA ILE A 97 -7.90 5.29 -9.12
C ILE A 97 -9.15 4.49 -9.47
N GLN A 98 -9.13 3.88 -10.63
CA GLN A 98 -10.22 3.06 -11.12
C GLN A 98 -9.72 1.62 -11.26
N MET A 99 -10.27 0.73 -10.46
CA MET A 99 -9.94 -0.68 -10.46
C MET A 99 -11.03 -1.48 -11.16
N GLN A 100 -10.60 -2.39 -12.04
CA GLN A 100 -11.48 -3.24 -12.82
C GLN A 100 -11.29 -4.70 -12.42
N ALA A 101 -12.34 -5.33 -11.94
CA ALA A 101 -12.29 -6.70 -11.43
C ALA A 101 -12.39 -7.78 -12.53
N ALA A 102 -12.80 -7.42 -13.74
CA ALA A 102 -13.31 -8.37 -14.74
C ALA A 102 -12.26 -9.27 -15.42
N SER A 103 -10.97 -9.01 -15.31
CA SER A 103 -10.00 -9.65 -16.22
C SER A 103 -9.02 -10.60 -15.56
N LEU A 104 -9.30 -11.08 -14.33
CA LEU A 104 -8.27 -11.67 -13.52
C LEU A 104 -8.46 -13.15 -13.22
N PRO A 105 -7.79 -14.06 -13.93
CA PRO A 105 -7.69 -15.44 -13.51
C PRO A 105 -6.72 -15.56 -12.32
N GLY A 106 -7.19 -16.05 -11.19
CA GLY A 106 -6.37 -16.42 -10.03
C GLY A 106 -6.67 -15.64 -8.75
N ALA A 107 -6.38 -16.26 -7.62
CA ALA A 107 -6.63 -15.74 -6.27
C ALA A 107 -5.77 -14.50 -5.91
N GLU A 108 -4.76 -14.22 -6.69
CA GLU A 108 -3.77 -13.17 -6.42
C GLU A 108 -4.22 -11.76 -6.83
N LYS A 109 -5.42 -11.64 -7.40
CA LYS A 109 -5.86 -10.44 -8.10
C LYS A 109 -7.19 -9.90 -7.60
N ASN A 110 -7.43 -10.00 -6.30
CA ASN A 110 -8.55 -9.31 -5.69
C ASN A 110 -8.24 -7.81 -5.62
N PRO A 111 -9.12 -6.94 -6.12
CA PRO A 111 -8.93 -5.51 -5.99
C PRO A 111 -9.04 -5.10 -4.53
N PHE A 112 -8.04 -4.43 -4.04
CA PHE A 112 -8.03 -3.85 -2.70
C PHE A 112 -7.36 -2.48 -2.73
N PHE A 113 -7.84 -1.59 -1.89
CA PHE A 113 -7.30 -0.27 -1.72
C PHE A 113 -7.27 0.14 -0.26
N GLY A 114 -6.16 0.66 0.18
CA GLY A 114 -6.05 1.40 1.44
C GLY A 114 -5.15 2.59 1.25
N GLY A 115 -5.49 3.73 1.80
CA GLY A 115 -4.70 4.94 1.57
C GLY A 115 -3.24 4.83 2.01
N VAL A 116 -2.98 3.98 2.99
CA VAL A 116 -1.62 3.66 3.43
C VAL A 116 -1.25 2.24 3.02
N ILE A 117 -2.09 1.25 3.35
CA ILE A 117 -1.81 -0.16 3.12
C ILE A 117 -3.00 -0.83 2.46
N GLY A 118 -2.78 -1.40 1.28
CA GLY A 118 -3.81 -2.17 0.59
C GLY A 118 -4.15 -3.46 1.31
N TYR A 119 -3.16 -4.33 1.51
CA TYR A 119 -3.33 -5.59 2.21
C TYR A 119 -2.26 -5.81 3.26
N CYS A 120 -2.67 -5.88 4.52
CA CYS A 120 -1.82 -6.30 5.64
C CYS A 120 -1.91 -7.81 5.81
N MET A 121 -0.83 -8.52 5.48
CA MET A 121 -0.75 -9.98 5.42
C MET A 121 -0.38 -10.65 6.77
N GLY A 122 -0.23 -9.87 7.80
CA GLY A 122 0.24 -10.33 9.11
C GLY A 122 1.51 -9.60 9.56
N GLY A 123 2.05 -9.98 10.71
CA GLY A 123 3.08 -9.20 11.40
C GLY A 123 2.47 -7.96 12.08
N ASP A 124 3.18 -7.37 13.01
CA ASP A 124 2.72 -6.16 13.69
C ASP A 124 3.00 -4.93 12.80
N THR A 125 1.99 -4.53 12.06
CA THR A 125 2.05 -3.32 11.24
C THR A 125 1.62 -2.11 12.05
N ILE A 126 2.40 -1.04 12.00
CA ILE A 126 2.15 0.18 12.78
C ILE A 126 1.92 1.35 11.83
N ILE A 127 0.80 2.06 12.01
CA ILE A 127 0.50 3.34 11.39
C ILE A 127 0.41 4.37 12.52
N ASP A 128 1.40 5.27 12.58
CA ASP A 128 1.56 6.20 13.70
C ASP A 128 1.65 7.64 13.20
N HIS A 129 0.77 8.50 13.69
CA HIS A 129 0.74 9.91 13.31
C HIS A 129 0.71 10.13 11.79
N VAL A 130 -0.13 9.35 11.10
CA VAL A 130 -0.35 9.42 9.65
C VAL A 130 -1.73 10.01 9.39
N SER A 131 -1.85 10.87 8.39
CA SER A 131 -3.12 11.32 7.84
C SER A 131 -3.26 10.92 6.37
N VAL A 132 -4.50 10.73 5.92
CA VAL A 132 -4.79 10.45 4.51
C VAL A 132 -5.82 11.47 4.02
N GLN A 133 -5.60 12.05 2.87
CA GLN A 133 -6.47 13.03 2.25
C GLN A 133 -7.05 12.50 0.94
N TYR A 134 -8.33 12.75 0.70
CA TYR A 134 -9.06 12.34 -0.50
C TYR A 134 -9.86 13.51 -1.08
N SER A 135 -10.15 13.45 -2.37
CA SER A 135 -11.23 14.19 -3.02
C SER A 135 -12.41 13.25 -3.32
N GLU A 136 -13.53 13.82 -3.74
CA GLU A 136 -14.64 13.02 -4.24
C GLU A 136 -14.20 12.11 -5.39
N ASN A 137 -14.72 10.89 -5.42
CA ASN A 137 -14.46 9.88 -6.47
C ASN A 137 -12.97 9.54 -6.69
N THR A 138 -12.16 9.64 -5.64
CA THR A 138 -10.75 9.24 -5.73
C THR A 138 -10.61 7.77 -6.10
N VAL A 139 -11.46 6.89 -5.55
CA VAL A 139 -11.40 5.45 -5.78
C VAL A 139 -12.73 4.96 -6.31
N SER A 140 -12.69 4.23 -7.42
CA SER A 140 -13.85 3.54 -7.98
C SER A 140 -13.51 2.11 -8.37
N PHE A 141 -14.51 1.24 -8.32
CA PHE A 141 -14.43 -0.15 -8.74
C PHE A 141 -15.44 -0.40 -9.85
N SER A 142 -15.04 -1.13 -10.88
CA SER A 142 -15.92 -1.51 -11.98
C SER A 142 -15.68 -2.96 -12.38
N GLY A 143 -16.69 -3.63 -12.95
CA GLY A 143 -16.59 -4.97 -13.48
C GLY A 143 -17.35 -6.03 -12.69
N ASP A 144 -17.16 -7.30 -13.02
CA ASP A 144 -17.85 -8.41 -12.41
C ASP A 144 -17.28 -8.77 -11.03
N TYR A 145 -18.11 -8.68 -10.01
CA TYR A 145 -17.72 -8.74 -8.60
C TYR A 145 -17.92 -10.12 -7.95
N GLU A 146 -17.68 -11.18 -8.66
CA GLU A 146 -17.64 -12.52 -8.04
C GLU A 146 -16.47 -12.66 -7.03
N LYS A 147 -15.60 -11.67 -6.94
CA LYS A 147 -14.42 -11.69 -6.09
C LYS A 147 -14.49 -10.65 -4.97
N LEU A 148 -13.72 -10.89 -3.93
CA LEU A 148 -13.61 -9.97 -2.80
C LEU A 148 -13.04 -8.63 -3.26
N ILE A 149 -13.78 -7.56 -3.01
CA ILE A 149 -13.31 -6.19 -3.10
C ILE A 149 -13.15 -5.66 -1.69
N ALA A 150 -12.01 -5.06 -1.40
CA ALA A 150 -11.77 -4.45 -0.12
C ALA A 150 -11.26 -3.02 -0.28
N ALA A 151 -11.90 -2.07 0.38
CA ALA A 151 -11.48 -0.69 0.37
C ALA A 151 -11.59 -0.06 1.76
N GLY A 152 -10.61 0.75 2.12
CA GLY A 152 -10.57 1.46 3.39
C GLY A 152 -9.76 2.73 3.32
N GLY A 153 -10.10 3.74 4.12
CA GLY A 153 -9.42 5.02 4.10
C GLY A 153 -7.93 4.92 4.44
N TYR A 154 -7.55 4.01 5.31
CA TYR A 154 -6.16 3.76 5.70
C TYR A 154 -5.69 2.37 5.27
N VAL A 155 -6.45 1.35 5.57
CA VAL A 155 -6.11 -0.05 5.28
C VAL A 155 -7.29 -0.70 4.57
N GLY A 156 -7.04 -1.34 3.45
CA GLY A 156 -8.06 -2.00 2.65
C GLY A 156 -8.47 -3.34 3.25
N LEU A 157 -7.51 -4.20 3.48
CA LEU A 157 -7.73 -5.55 4.00
C LEU A 157 -6.70 -5.90 5.07
N VAL A 158 -7.16 -6.47 6.17
CA VAL A 158 -6.32 -7.08 7.19
C VAL A 158 -6.65 -8.57 7.22
N GLY A 159 -5.66 -9.37 6.92
CA GLY A 159 -5.83 -10.82 6.93
C GLY A 159 -4.59 -11.48 7.53
N GLY A 160 -4.78 -12.44 8.41
CA GLY A 160 -3.73 -13.42 8.68
C GLY A 160 -3.46 -14.19 7.39
N ALA A 161 -2.24 -14.67 7.20
CA ALA A 161 -1.84 -15.39 5.99
C ALA A 161 -2.81 -16.55 5.71
N THR A 162 -3.76 -16.32 4.83
CA THR A 162 -4.74 -17.32 4.38
C THR A 162 -4.22 -18.09 3.16
N HIS A 163 -2.93 -18.33 3.08
CA HIS A 163 -2.45 -19.39 2.22
C HIS A 163 -2.49 -20.69 3.03
N VAL A 164 -3.61 -21.39 2.89
CA VAL A 164 -3.67 -22.82 3.21
C VAL A 164 -2.88 -23.54 2.12
N THR A 165 -1.62 -23.80 2.38
CA THR A 165 -0.94 -24.91 1.69
C THR A 165 -1.26 -26.17 2.50
N GLU A 166 -1.56 -27.26 1.84
CA GLU A 166 -2.02 -28.53 2.44
C GLU A 166 -1.08 -29.16 3.46
N ASN A 167 0.05 -28.54 3.77
CA ASN A 167 1.08 -29.00 4.71
C ASN A 167 1.54 -27.92 5.67
N SER A 168 0.74 -26.95 5.99
CA SER A 168 1.22 -25.90 6.88
C SER A 168 0.90 -26.21 8.34
N ASP A 169 1.95 -26.41 9.11
CA ASP A 169 1.93 -25.99 10.48
C ASP A 169 1.63 -24.48 10.50
N TYR A 170 0.36 -24.18 10.65
CA TYR A 170 -0.12 -22.81 10.83
C TYR A 170 0.36 -22.33 12.20
N GLU A 171 1.58 -21.88 12.27
CA GLU A 171 1.90 -20.90 13.29
C GLU A 171 1.04 -19.69 13.00
N LYS A 172 0.15 -19.40 13.93
CA LYS A 172 -0.65 -18.18 13.95
C LYS A 172 0.29 -16.98 14.00
N THR A 173 0.83 -16.59 12.88
CA THR A 173 1.42 -15.26 12.73
C THR A 173 0.28 -14.26 12.59
N GLY A 174 -0.57 -14.24 13.63
CA GLY A 174 -1.61 -13.26 13.79
C GLY A 174 -0.96 -11.92 14.04
N GLY A 175 -0.74 -11.16 12.98
CA GLY A 175 -0.39 -9.77 13.08
C GLY A 175 -1.61 -8.93 12.79
N GLY A 176 -1.72 -7.81 13.48
CA GLY A 176 -2.74 -6.80 13.27
C GLY A 176 -2.17 -5.50 12.76
N VAL A 177 -3.04 -4.53 12.57
CA VAL A 177 -2.64 -3.14 12.34
C VAL A 177 -2.88 -2.37 13.62
N VAL A 178 -1.85 -1.70 14.09
CA VAL A 178 -1.91 -0.80 15.26
C VAL A 178 -1.91 0.63 14.77
N PHE A 179 -2.99 1.35 15.05
CA PHE A 179 -3.10 2.78 14.79
C PHE A 179 -2.70 3.56 16.05
N ARG A 180 -1.80 4.52 15.90
CA ARG A 180 -1.34 5.39 16.98
C ARG A 180 -1.39 6.84 16.56
N ASN A 181 -1.71 7.73 17.50
CA ASN A 181 -1.65 9.19 17.31
C ASN A 181 -2.29 9.67 16.01
N MET A 182 -3.41 9.07 15.62
CA MET A 182 -4.08 9.39 14.36
C MET A 182 -4.64 10.80 14.41
N LYS A 183 -4.35 11.59 13.39
CA LYS A 183 -4.99 12.90 13.23
C LYS A 183 -6.43 12.71 12.74
N ASN A 184 -7.36 13.47 13.30
CA ASN A 184 -8.69 13.57 12.74
C ASN A 184 -8.58 14.17 11.34
N THR A 185 -8.96 13.42 10.34
CA THR A 185 -9.12 13.92 8.97
C THR A 185 -10.57 14.28 8.76
N THR A 186 -10.84 15.49 8.25
CA THR A 186 -12.19 15.94 7.90
C THR A 186 -12.66 15.38 6.56
N ASN A 187 -11.82 14.59 5.90
CA ASN A 187 -12.08 14.08 4.56
C ASN A 187 -12.86 12.78 4.60
N THR A 188 -13.87 12.69 3.76
CA THR A 188 -14.66 11.48 3.59
C THR A 188 -14.00 10.59 2.54
N PHE A 189 -13.72 9.36 2.90
CA PHE A 189 -13.36 8.32 1.94
C PHE A 189 -14.65 7.74 1.34
N THR A 190 -14.77 7.79 0.04
CA THR A 190 -15.88 7.19 -0.71
C THR A 190 -15.33 6.25 -1.76
N ALA A 191 -15.71 4.98 -1.69
CA ALA A 191 -15.47 4.00 -2.75
C ALA A 191 -16.79 3.78 -3.49
N VAL A 192 -16.78 3.98 -4.79
CA VAL A 192 -17.96 3.82 -5.64
C VAL A 192 -17.81 2.53 -6.43
N CYS A 193 -18.82 1.64 -6.32
CA CYS A 193 -18.95 0.49 -7.20
C CYS A 193 -19.89 0.89 -8.34
N ALA A 194 -19.40 0.86 -9.57
CA ALA A 194 -20.23 1.05 -10.74
C ALA A 194 -20.86 -0.30 -11.15
N GLU A 195 -22.17 -0.29 -11.41
CA GLU A 195 -22.93 -1.42 -11.97
C GLU A 195 -22.48 -1.72 -13.40
#